data_89b885c637ddd16c1d4fe679642cd266
#
_entry.id   89b885c637ddd16c1d4fe679642cd266
#
_cell.length_a   1.000
_cell.length_b   1.000
_cell.length_c   1.000
_cell.angle_alpha   90.00
_cell.angle_beta   90.00
_cell.angle_gamma   90.00
#
_symmetry.space_group_name_H-M   'P 1'
#
loop_
_entity.id
_entity.type
_entity.pdbx_description
1 polymer ?
#
loop_
_entity_poly.entity_id
_entity_poly.type
_entity_poly.pdbx_seq_one_letter_code
_entity_poly.pdbx_strand_id
1 'polypeptide(L)'
;MRILVTGGAGFIGSSLCEKLIQSGHHVVALDSMFRGSEANLASIVDHDGFTLYIGDVRDVDDLDACVDLLGGLDLVYHLAAINGTKWFHEAAHSVIDVNVNGTLRTLEVAMAHDAKYVFASSPEAFGEPISQPMSDGDPMIFTDPKQHQRHSYGGSKYLGEIACQHAARDGLEVAIVRPFNVYGPRLSGDDYGQVVAMFFRQMLESKPLKIHGDGSQTRSFTWIDDVVDGFVKAGMLDLPTGEVFNLGSQEEVSIQYLAQKVAEFGEGVEFDFTEGYHGDVKRRLPDIESSTNTL
;
A
#
# COMPACT_ATOMS: atom_id res chain seq x y z
N MET A 1 -17.32 -3.02 15.14
CA MET A 1 -17.10 -1.67 14.57
C MET A 1 -17.62 -1.65 13.14
N ARG A 2 -17.97 -0.48 12.64
CA ARG A 2 -18.39 -0.18 11.28
C ARG A 2 -17.19 0.43 10.56
N ILE A 3 -16.65 -0.29 9.59
CA ILE A 3 -15.32 0.00 9.03
C ILE A 3 -15.44 0.20 7.52
N LEU A 4 -14.93 1.32 7.03
CA LEU A 4 -14.73 1.57 5.60
C LEU A 4 -13.29 1.21 5.22
N VAL A 5 -13.12 0.33 4.22
CA VAL A 5 -11.82 0.00 3.64
C VAL A 5 -11.82 0.45 2.18
N THR A 6 -11.13 1.54 1.87
CA THR A 6 -10.97 1.96 0.47
C THR A 6 -9.81 1.20 -0.19
N GLY A 7 -9.95 0.86 -1.46
CA GLY A 7 -9.04 -0.07 -2.12
C GLY A 7 -9.20 -1.51 -1.61
N GLY A 8 -10.41 -1.84 -1.13
CA GLY A 8 -10.71 -3.09 -0.44
C GLY A 8 -10.70 -4.34 -1.32
N ALA A 9 -10.80 -4.21 -2.64
CA ALA A 9 -10.64 -5.33 -3.59
C ALA A 9 -9.19 -5.50 -4.09
N GLY A 10 -8.27 -4.62 -3.65
CA GLY A 10 -6.84 -4.69 -3.94
C GLY A 10 -6.12 -5.77 -3.14
N PHE A 11 -4.80 -5.89 -3.34
CA PHE A 11 -3.95 -6.90 -2.69
C PHE A 11 -3.98 -6.82 -1.15
N ILE A 12 -3.56 -5.68 -0.57
CA ILE A 12 -3.54 -5.52 0.89
C ILE A 12 -4.97 -5.36 1.43
N GLY A 13 -5.80 -4.55 0.74
CA GLY A 13 -7.16 -4.24 1.19
C GLY A 13 -8.04 -5.47 1.33
N SER A 14 -8.00 -6.42 0.40
CA SER A 14 -8.80 -7.65 0.47
C SER A 14 -8.38 -8.56 1.62
N SER A 15 -7.07 -8.65 1.89
CA SER A 15 -6.55 -9.43 3.03
C SER A 15 -6.93 -8.76 4.37
N LEU A 16 -6.93 -7.43 4.41
CA LEU A 16 -7.38 -6.66 5.57
C LEU A 16 -8.90 -6.84 5.79
N CYS A 17 -9.73 -6.73 4.73
CA CYS A 17 -11.17 -6.98 4.83
C CYS A 17 -11.46 -8.37 5.40
N GLU A 18 -10.77 -9.40 4.90
CA GLU A 18 -10.92 -10.78 5.38
C GLU A 18 -10.60 -10.89 6.89
N LYS A 19 -9.49 -10.31 7.34
CA LYS A 19 -9.09 -10.30 8.75
C LYS A 19 -10.10 -9.57 9.65
N LEU A 20 -10.61 -8.41 9.19
CA LEU A 20 -11.61 -7.63 9.92
C LEU A 20 -12.94 -8.37 10.05
N ILE A 21 -13.40 -9.03 8.98
CA ILE A 21 -14.60 -9.87 8.99
C ILE A 21 -14.45 -11.05 9.94
N GLN A 22 -13.31 -11.74 9.89
CA GLN A 22 -12.99 -12.84 10.84
C GLN A 22 -12.98 -12.37 12.30
N SER A 23 -12.68 -11.09 12.54
CA SER A 23 -12.72 -10.47 13.87
C SER A 23 -14.12 -9.96 14.28
N GLY A 24 -15.16 -10.18 13.47
CA GLY A 24 -16.56 -9.87 13.78
C GLY A 24 -16.94 -8.40 13.54
N HIS A 25 -16.20 -7.68 12.68
CA HIS A 25 -16.54 -6.31 12.31
C HIS A 25 -17.50 -6.26 11.10
N HIS A 26 -18.18 -5.13 10.92
CA HIS A 26 -18.94 -4.81 9.71
C HIS A 26 -18.05 -3.99 8.78
N VAL A 27 -17.85 -4.46 7.56
CA VAL A 27 -16.90 -3.86 6.60
C VAL A 27 -17.61 -3.54 5.28
N VAL A 28 -17.49 -2.30 4.85
CA VAL A 28 -17.73 -1.90 3.46
C VAL A 28 -16.38 -1.69 2.78
N ALA A 29 -16.15 -2.41 1.69
CA ALA A 29 -14.99 -2.24 0.82
C ALA A 29 -15.39 -1.33 -0.34
N LEU A 30 -14.82 -0.12 -0.43
CA LEU A 30 -14.95 0.76 -1.58
C LEU A 30 -13.78 0.54 -2.54
N ASP A 31 -14.06 0.18 -3.78
CA ASP A 31 -13.02 -0.01 -4.81
C ASP A 31 -13.54 0.38 -6.19
N SER A 32 -12.73 1.07 -6.98
CA SER A 32 -13.07 1.41 -8.37
C SER A 32 -12.86 0.27 -9.35
N MET A 33 -12.32 -0.86 -8.89
CA MET A 33 -11.93 -2.04 -9.66
C MET A 33 -10.84 -1.75 -10.72
N PHE A 34 -10.16 -0.61 -10.62
CA PHE A 34 -9.05 -0.27 -11.53
C PHE A 34 -7.89 -1.27 -11.45
N ARG A 35 -7.56 -1.73 -10.24
CA ARG A 35 -6.58 -2.80 -9.96
C ARG A 35 -7.14 -3.88 -9.03
N GLY A 36 -8.28 -3.62 -8.41
CA GLY A 36 -9.00 -4.56 -7.58
C GLY A 36 -9.60 -5.72 -8.38
N SER A 37 -9.92 -6.80 -7.71
CA SER A 37 -10.57 -7.97 -8.31
C SER A 37 -11.57 -8.57 -7.32
N GLU A 38 -12.78 -8.88 -7.77
CA GLU A 38 -13.78 -9.62 -6.98
C GLU A 38 -13.23 -10.98 -6.52
N ALA A 39 -12.37 -11.61 -7.32
CA ALA A 39 -11.71 -12.86 -6.96
C ALA A 39 -10.88 -12.75 -5.66
N ASN A 40 -10.36 -11.58 -5.33
CA ASN A 40 -9.65 -11.35 -4.09
C ASN A 40 -10.57 -11.39 -2.86
N LEU A 41 -11.87 -11.21 -3.04
CA LEU A 41 -12.89 -11.15 -1.99
C LEU A 41 -13.73 -12.42 -1.90
N ALA A 42 -13.45 -13.43 -2.72
CA ALA A 42 -14.25 -14.65 -2.83
C ALA A 42 -14.51 -15.39 -1.51
N SER A 43 -13.60 -15.26 -0.53
CA SER A 43 -13.75 -15.89 0.79
C SER A 43 -14.76 -15.20 1.71
N ILE A 44 -15.12 -13.93 1.42
CA ILE A 44 -15.94 -13.09 2.30
C ILE A 44 -17.14 -12.43 1.60
N VAL A 45 -17.27 -12.55 0.28
CA VAL A 45 -18.29 -11.85 -0.51
C VAL A 45 -19.73 -12.16 -0.06
N ASP A 46 -19.97 -13.37 0.41
CA ASP A 46 -21.28 -13.82 0.90
C ASP A 46 -21.46 -13.68 2.43
N HIS A 47 -20.51 -13.03 3.12
CA HIS A 47 -20.60 -12.86 4.56
C HIS A 47 -21.50 -11.68 4.93
N ASP A 48 -22.49 -11.88 5.82
CA ASP A 48 -23.50 -10.87 6.22
C ASP A 48 -22.88 -9.54 6.72
N GLY A 49 -21.67 -9.57 7.24
CA GLY A 49 -20.94 -8.38 7.73
C GLY A 49 -20.13 -7.68 6.66
N PHE A 50 -20.13 -8.15 5.39
CA PHE A 50 -19.30 -7.60 4.32
C PHE A 50 -20.14 -7.06 3.16
N THR A 51 -19.72 -5.93 2.61
CA THR A 51 -20.31 -5.37 1.38
C THR A 51 -19.19 -4.81 0.50
N LEU A 52 -19.17 -5.21 -0.77
CA LEU A 52 -18.37 -4.54 -1.80
C LEU A 52 -19.20 -3.43 -2.45
N TYR A 53 -18.68 -2.20 -2.39
CA TYR A 53 -19.23 -1.06 -3.13
C TYR A 53 -18.27 -0.67 -4.25
N ILE A 54 -18.73 -0.72 -5.50
CA ILE A 54 -17.91 -0.32 -6.65
C ILE A 54 -18.13 1.18 -6.87
N GLY A 55 -17.07 1.98 -6.62
CA GLY A 55 -17.14 3.44 -6.69
C GLY A 55 -15.76 4.09 -6.61
N ASP A 56 -15.74 5.41 -6.61
CA ASP A 56 -14.52 6.23 -6.65
C ASP A 56 -14.32 7.00 -5.35
N VAL A 57 -13.17 6.87 -4.72
CA VAL A 57 -12.82 7.59 -3.47
C VAL A 57 -12.80 9.11 -3.59
N ARG A 58 -12.85 9.65 -4.82
CA ARG A 58 -12.95 11.09 -5.08
C ARG A 58 -14.39 11.58 -5.11
N ASP A 59 -15.35 10.66 -5.24
CA ASP A 59 -16.77 10.97 -5.28
C ASP A 59 -17.35 10.93 -3.86
N VAL A 60 -17.91 12.07 -3.42
CA VAL A 60 -18.49 12.19 -2.08
C VAL A 60 -19.76 11.36 -1.97
N ASP A 61 -20.56 11.27 -3.03
CA ASP A 61 -21.80 10.49 -3.04
C ASP A 61 -21.49 8.98 -2.86
N ASP A 62 -20.41 8.48 -3.45
CA ASP A 62 -19.95 7.09 -3.25
C ASP A 62 -19.49 6.83 -1.81
N LEU A 63 -18.77 7.81 -1.21
CA LEU A 63 -18.33 7.72 0.18
C LEU A 63 -19.52 7.76 1.15
N ASP A 64 -20.47 8.67 0.94
CA ASP A 64 -21.68 8.78 1.75
C ASP A 64 -22.55 7.51 1.65
N ALA A 65 -22.67 6.94 0.44
CA ALA A 65 -23.36 5.65 0.24
C ALA A 65 -22.70 4.52 1.04
N CYS A 66 -21.37 4.49 1.13
CA CYS A 66 -20.65 3.50 1.94
C CYS A 66 -20.97 3.67 3.45
N VAL A 67 -21.03 4.92 3.93
CA VAL A 67 -21.39 5.21 5.33
C VAL A 67 -22.85 4.83 5.62
N ASP A 68 -23.75 5.08 4.69
CA ASP A 68 -25.16 4.70 4.81
C ASP A 68 -25.33 3.16 4.88
N LEU A 69 -24.59 2.41 4.06
CA LEU A 69 -24.56 0.95 4.10
C LEU A 69 -24.04 0.40 5.45
N LEU A 70 -23.10 1.08 6.07
CA LEU A 70 -22.60 0.74 7.40
C LEU A 70 -23.56 1.15 8.54
N GLY A 71 -24.49 2.08 8.30
CA GLY A 71 -25.31 2.68 9.33
C GLY A 71 -24.50 3.56 10.31
N GLY A 72 -23.43 4.17 9.83
CA GLY A 72 -22.48 5.02 10.55
C GLY A 72 -21.04 4.56 10.35
N LEU A 73 -20.06 5.28 10.90
CA LEU A 73 -18.64 5.06 10.64
C LEU A 73 -17.82 5.15 11.92
N ASP A 74 -17.03 4.12 12.23
CA ASP A 74 -16.16 4.09 13.40
C ASP A 74 -14.68 4.16 13.03
N LEU A 75 -14.32 3.65 11.82
CA LEU A 75 -12.92 3.56 11.40
C LEU A 75 -12.83 3.54 9.86
N VAL A 76 -11.87 4.27 9.32
CA VAL A 76 -11.49 4.26 7.92
C VAL A 76 -10.09 3.69 7.75
N TYR A 77 -9.92 2.66 6.94
CA TYR A 77 -8.63 2.27 6.37
C TYR A 77 -8.56 2.77 4.93
N HIS A 78 -7.72 3.76 4.70
CA HIS A 78 -7.56 4.33 3.37
C HIS A 78 -6.35 3.73 2.64
N LEU A 79 -6.62 2.70 1.81
CA LEU A 79 -5.63 2.01 1.01
C LEU A 79 -5.77 2.29 -0.50
N ALA A 80 -6.88 2.91 -0.93
CA ALA A 80 -7.09 3.23 -2.34
C ALA A 80 -5.97 4.15 -2.86
N ALA A 81 -5.29 3.69 -3.90
CA ALA A 81 -4.26 4.46 -4.59
C ALA A 81 -3.92 3.81 -5.92
N ILE A 82 -3.56 4.61 -6.91
CA ILE A 82 -2.89 4.10 -8.10
C ILE A 82 -1.41 3.90 -7.74
N ASN A 83 -0.98 2.64 -7.70
CA ASN A 83 0.38 2.20 -7.41
C ASN A 83 0.91 1.30 -8.54
N GLY A 84 2.20 1.36 -8.81
CA GLY A 84 2.91 0.58 -9.83
C GLY A 84 3.88 1.45 -10.62
N THR A 85 5.17 1.05 -10.69
CA THR A 85 6.25 1.89 -11.21
C THR A 85 5.97 2.45 -12.61
N LYS A 86 5.34 1.66 -13.49
CA LYS A 86 4.99 2.11 -14.82
C LYS A 86 3.96 3.24 -14.81
N TRP A 87 2.95 3.17 -13.94
CA TRP A 87 1.94 4.23 -13.78
C TRP A 87 2.55 5.55 -13.31
N PHE A 88 3.60 5.50 -12.49
CA PHE A 88 4.27 6.72 -11.99
C PHE A 88 4.81 7.58 -13.13
N HIS A 89 5.25 6.96 -14.21
CA HIS A 89 5.79 7.63 -15.40
C HIS A 89 4.73 7.90 -16.47
N GLU A 90 3.87 6.93 -16.76
CA GLU A 90 2.93 7.01 -17.89
C GLU A 90 1.63 7.75 -17.56
N ALA A 91 1.22 7.75 -16.29
CA ALA A 91 -0.06 8.31 -15.84
C ALA A 91 0.09 9.15 -14.56
N ALA A 92 1.17 9.91 -14.43
CA ALA A 92 1.49 10.73 -13.25
C ALA A 92 0.32 11.63 -12.81
N HIS A 93 -0.43 12.20 -13.76
CA HIS A 93 -1.61 13.02 -13.45
C HIS A 93 -2.69 12.21 -12.73
N SER A 94 -3.04 11.02 -13.24
CA SER A 94 -4.05 10.17 -12.61
C SER A 94 -3.60 9.66 -11.25
N VAL A 95 -2.29 9.35 -11.09
CA VAL A 95 -1.71 8.98 -9.79
C VAL A 95 -1.90 10.10 -8.77
N ILE A 96 -1.56 11.34 -9.14
CA ILE A 96 -1.71 12.50 -8.24
C ILE A 96 -3.18 12.74 -7.93
N ASP A 97 -4.04 12.76 -8.94
CA ASP A 97 -5.46 13.07 -8.79
C ASP A 97 -6.18 12.05 -7.86
N VAL A 98 -6.05 10.76 -8.12
CA VAL A 98 -6.69 9.74 -7.30
C VAL A 98 -6.12 9.70 -5.89
N ASN A 99 -4.79 9.71 -5.76
CA ASN A 99 -4.15 9.51 -4.47
C ASN A 99 -4.31 10.73 -3.54
N VAL A 100 -4.23 11.96 -4.08
CA VAL A 100 -4.35 13.17 -3.25
C VAL A 100 -5.82 13.50 -2.98
N ASN A 101 -6.64 13.61 -4.03
CA ASN A 101 -8.05 13.96 -3.85
C ASN A 101 -8.82 12.86 -3.10
N GLY A 102 -8.54 11.58 -3.38
CA GLY A 102 -9.11 10.47 -2.61
C GLY A 102 -8.77 10.54 -1.12
N THR A 103 -7.52 10.85 -0.79
CA THR A 103 -7.12 11.03 0.63
C THR A 103 -7.86 12.21 1.27
N LEU A 104 -7.96 13.36 0.59
CA LEU A 104 -8.65 14.53 1.12
C LEU A 104 -10.14 14.23 1.36
N ARG A 105 -10.84 13.60 0.41
CA ARG A 105 -12.26 13.27 0.55
C ARG A 105 -12.52 12.26 1.66
N THR A 106 -11.71 11.22 1.77
CA THR A 106 -11.87 10.22 2.83
C THR A 106 -11.55 10.78 4.21
N LEU A 107 -10.61 11.73 4.34
CA LEU A 107 -10.37 12.47 5.59
C LEU A 107 -11.56 13.35 5.95
N GLU A 108 -12.17 14.09 4.99
CA GLU A 108 -13.38 14.90 5.22
C GLU A 108 -14.51 14.05 5.79
N VAL A 109 -14.74 12.85 5.22
CA VAL A 109 -15.77 11.91 5.72
C VAL A 109 -15.42 11.39 7.12
N ALA A 110 -14.16 10.99 7.36
CA ALA A 110 -13.74 10.54 8.68
C ALA A 110 -13.94 11.63 9.75
N MET A 111 -13.58 12.88 9.45
CA MET A 111 -13.78 14.02 10.34
C MET A 111 -15.26 14.30 10.61
N ALA A 112 -16.12 14.21 9.58
CA ALA A 112 -17.57 14.44 9.72
C ALA A 112 -18.25 13.42 10.65
N HIS A 113 -17.68 12.22 10.78
CA HIS A 113 -18.20 11.12 11.59
C HIS A 113 -17.40 10.86 12.87
N ASP A 114 -16.38 11.66 13.16
CA ASP A 114 -15.44 11.43 14.28
C ASP A 114 -14.86 9.99 14.26
N ALA A 115 -14.58 9.49 13.05
CA ALA A 115 -14.12 8.14 12.83
C ALA A 115 -12.58 8.09 12.79
N LYS A 116 -11.98 7.15 13.50
CA LYS A 116 -10.53 6.93 13.42
C LYS A 116 -10.07 6.70 11.98
N TYR A 117 -8.88 7.16 11.64
CA TYR A 117 -8.36 7.10 10.29
C TYR A 117 -6.97 6.45 10.23
N VAL A 118 -6.83 5.39 9.44
CA VAL A 118 -5.55 4.73 9.17
C VAL A 118 -5.17 4.93 7.71
N PHE A 119 -4.08 5.65 7.49
CA PHE A 119 -3.57 5.97 6.16
C PHE A 119 -2.50 4.99 5.70
N ALA A 120 -2.73 4.32 4.57
CA ALA A 120 -1.69 3.55 3.90
C ALA A 120 -0.78 4.48 3.09
N SER A 121 0.32 4.90 3.71
CA SER A 121 1.42 5.57 3.04
C SER A 121 2.35 4.55 2.34
N SER A 122 3.61 4.88 2.16
CA SER A 122 4.59 4.07 1.44
C SER A 122 6.01 4.53 1.74
N PRO A 123 7.02 3.66 1.66
CA PRO A 123 8.42 4.09 1.65
C PRO A 123 8.79 5.01 0.48
N GLU A 124 7.97 5.07 -0.58
CA GLU A 124 8.15 6.05 -1.66
C GLU A 124 7.92 7.50 -1.19
N ALA A 125 7.23 7.72 -0.06
CA ALA A 125 7.06 9.05 0.53
C ALA A 125 8.40 9.70 0.95
N PHE A 126 9.43 8.89 1.25
CA PHE A 126 10.77 9.42 1.52
C PHE A 126 11.47 10.00 0.27
N GLY A 127 10.99 9.67 -0.94
CA GLY A 127 11.64 10.07 -2.19
C GLY A 127 13.02 9.41 -2.33
N GLU A 128 14.09 10.23 -2.27
CA GLU A 128 15.49 9.80 -2.28
C GLU A 128 16.00 9.65 -0.84
N PRO A 129 16.03 8.44 -0.25
CA PRO A 129 16.41 8.26 1.14
C PRO A 129 17.89 8.63 1.36
N ILE A 130 18.17 9.39 2.41
CA ILE A 130 19.53 9.83 2.75
C ILE A 130 20.25 8.92 3.75
N SER A 131 19.50 8.08 4.46
CA SER A 131 19.99 7.13 5.47
C SER A 131 19.42 5.75 5.26
N GLN A 132 20.09 4.74 5.79
CA GLN A 132 19.65 3.35 5.82
C GLN A 132 20.12 2.70 7.14
N PRO A 133 19.24 2.05 7.90
CA PRO A 133 17.79 1.92 7.67
C PRO A 133 17.07 3.26 7.66
N MET A 134 15.89 3.32 6.99
CA MET A 134 15.04 4.50 6.89
C MET A 134 14.19 4.62 8.14
N SER A 135 14.40 5.67 8.93
CA SER A 135 13.63 5.93 10.16
C SER A 135 12.36 6.73 9.89
N ASP A 136 11.34 6.60 10.75
CA ASP A 136 10.05 7.27 10.59
C ASP A 136 10.16 8.80 10.47
N GLY A 137 11.14 9.40 11.16
CA GLY A 137 11.40 10.83 11.17
C GLY A 137 12.43 11.32 10.14
N ASP A 138 12.90 10.47 9.22
CA ASP A 138 13.87 10.90 8.21
C ASP A 138 13.30 11.94 7.25
N PRO A 139 14.13 12.88 6.75
CA PRO A 139 13.71 13.86 5.76
C PRO A 139 13.22 13.21 4.46
N MET A 140 12.20 13.81 3.86
CA MET A 140 11.66 13.42 2.56
C MET A 140 12.24 14.31 1.47
N ILE A 141 12.97 13.72 0.52
CA ILE A 141 13.71 14.44 -0.52
C ILE A 141 13.26 14.02 -1.90
N PHE A 142 12.86 14.96 -2.72
CA PHE A 142 12.42 14.71 -4.09
C PHE A 142 13.34 15.42 -5.08
N THR A 143 13.72 14.70 -6.15
CA THR A 143 14.52 15.25 -7.24
C THR A 143 13.71 16.17 -8.16
N ASP A 144 14.40 16.94 -9.02
CA ASP A 144 13.76 17.79 -10.02
C ASP A 144 12.84 16.95 -10.93
N PRO A 145 11.52 17.27 -10.99
CA PRO A 145 10.55 16.52 -11.79
C PRO A 145 10.82 16.54 -13.30
N LYS A 146 11.74 17.39 -13.79
CA LYS A 146 12.21 17.35 -15.17
C LYS A 146 13.05 16.11 -15.47
N GLN A 147 13.66 15.50 -14.46
CA GLN A 147 14.50 14.31 -14.65
C GLN A 147 13.67 13.04 -14.87
N HIS A 148 12.60 12.86 -14.08
CA HIS A 148 11.67 11.75 -14.19
C HIS A 148 10.38 12.01 -13.40
N GLN A 149 9.33 11.25 -13.69
CA GLN A 149 8.02 11.38 -13.04
C GLN A 149 7.80 10.36 -11.90
N ARG A 150 8.83 9.60 -11.52
CA ARG A 150 8.76 8.53 -10.50
C ARG A 150 8.14 9.02 -9.20
N HIS A 151 8.42 10.26 -8.80
CA HIS A 151 7.93 10.83 -7.56
C HIS A 151 6.46 11.28 -7.58
N SER A 152 5.71 11.07 -8.67
CA SER A 152 4.27 11.33 -8.68
C SER A 152 3.54 10.55 -7.58
N TYR A 153 3.91 9.28 -7.38
CA TYR A 153 3.37 8.44 -6.31
C TYR A 153 3.95 8.81 -4.94
N GLY A 154 5.28 8.86 -4.80
CA GLY A 154 5.92 9.22 -3.54
C GLY A 154 5.46 10.58 -3.03
N GLY A 155 5.42 11.59 -3.91
CA GLY A 155 4.91 12.92 -3.60
C GLY A 155 3.43 12.91 -3.20
N SER A 156 2.57 12.10 -3.85
CA SER A 156 1.16 11.97 -3.47
C SER A 156 0.99 11.37 -2.08
N LYS A 157 1.81 10.37 -1.70
CA LYS A 157 1.80 9.79 -0.36
C LYS A 157 2.33 10.78 0.69
N TYR A 158 3.38 11.53 0.38
CA TYR A 158 3.86 12.61 1.25
C TYR A 158 2.79 13.70 1.50
N LEU A 159 2.09 14.15 0.47
CA LEU A 159 0.97 15.09 0.62
C LEU A 159 -0.16 14.50 1.45
N GLY A 160 -0.45 13.20 1.30
CA GLY A 160 -1.41 12.49 2.15
C GLY A 160 -0.99 12.48 3.62
N GLU A 161 0.29 12.25 3.93
CA GLU A 161 0.79 12.33 5.30
C GLU A 161 0.66 13.74 5.88
N ILE A 162 0.93 14.79 5.09
CA ILE A 162 0.70 16.18 5.52
C ILE A 162 -0.78 16.41 5.87
N ALA A 163 -1.70 15.94 5.02
CA ALA A 163 -3.13 16.07 5.26
C ALA A 163 -3.56 15.31 6.53
N CYS A 164 -3.05 14.09 6.74
CA CYS A 164 -3.26 13.30 7.94
C CYS A 164 -2.75 14.00 9.20
N GLN A 165 -1.55 14.56 9.16
CA GLN A 165 -0.98 15.31 10.30
C GLN A 165 -1.78 16.59 10.61
N HIS A 166 -2.37 17.22 9.60
CA HIS A 166 -3.26 18.35 9.80
C HIS A 166 -4.56 17.93 10.47
N ALA A 167 -5.21 16.87 9.96
CA ALA A 167 -6.41 16.32 10.59
C ALA A 167 -6.18 15.87 12.04
N ALA A 168 -5.02 15.29 12.33
CA ALA A 168 -4.63 14.93 13.70
C ALA A 168 -4.53 16.14 14.64
N ARG A 169 -4.01 17.27 14.16
CA ARG A 169 -3.99 18.54 14.93
C ARG A 169 -5.37 19.11 15.17
N ASP A 170 -6.29 18.84 14.25
CA ASP A 170 -7.70 19.27 14.38
C ASP A 170 -8.54 18.30 15.23
N GLY A 171 -7.91 17.23 15.78
CA GLY A 171 -8.49 16.34 16.78
C GLY A 171 -8.92 14.98 16.26
N LEU A 172 -8.71 14.66 14.96
CA LEU A 172 -8.99 13.32 14.44
C LEU A 172 -7.97 12.30 14.97
N GLU A 173 -8.42 11.11 15.35
CA GLU A 173 -7.52 9.99 15.63
C GLU A 173 -6.92 9.45 14.32
N VAL A 174 -5.62 9.64 14.11
CA VAL A 174 -4.92 9.25 12.89
C VAL A 174 -3.72 8.37 13.19
N ALA A 175 -3.56 7.29 12.43
CA ALA A 175 -2.31 6.52 12.34
C ALA A 175 -1.87 6.43 10.87
N ILE A 176 -0.57 6.52 10.63
CA ILE A 176 0.04 6.45 9.31
C ILE A 176 0.92 5.21 9.23
N VAL A 177 0.72 4.38 8.22
CA VAL A 177 1.46 3.12 8.03
C VAL A 177 2.19 3.15 6.69
N ARG A 178 3.49 2.89 6.69
CA ARG A 178 4.34 2.77 5.50
C ARG A 178 4.77 1.32 5.30
N PRO A 179 4.01 0.51 4.54
CA PRO A 179 4.37 -0.89 4.29
C PRO A 179 5.50 -1.00 3.26
N PHE A 180 6.56 -1.75 3.60
CA PHE A 180 7.73 -1.97 2.75
C PHE A 180 7.62 -3.26 1.95
N ASN A 181 7.64 -3.16 0.61
CA ASN A 181 7.70 -4.26 -0.37
C ASN A 181 6.90 -5.51 0.03
N VAL A 182 5.61 -5.32 0.23
CA VAL A 182 4.70 -6.39 0.66
C VAL A 182 4.56 -7.45 -0.42
N TYR A 183 4.61 -8.72 -0.05
CA TYR A 183 4.40 -9.84 -0.96
C TYR A 183 3.47 -10.90 -0.34
N GLY A 184 2.82 -11.68 -1.18
CA GLY A 184 1.91 -12.75 -0.77
C GLY A 184 0.86 -13.06 -1.82
N PRO A 185 -0.12 -13.93 -1.50
CA PRO A 185 -1.26 -14.22 -2.36
C PRO A 185 -2.02 -12.95 -2.78
N ARG A 186 -2.63 -12.97 -3.97
CA ARG A 186 -3.38 -11.84 -4.58
C ARG A 186 -2.50 -10.70 -5.11
N LEU A 187 -1.18 -10.76 -4.93
CA LEU A 187 -0.27 -9.77 -5.53
C LEU A 187 -0.22 -9.97 -7.05
N SER A 188 -0.52 -8.90 -7.81
CA SER A 188 -0.49 -8.99 -9.28
C SER A 188 0.94 -9.12 -9.81
N GLY A 189 1.14 -10.08 -10.72
CA GLY A 189 2.40 -10.28 -11.45
C GLY A 189 2.41 -9.63 -12.84
N ASP A 190 1.50 -8.71 -13.15
CA ASP A 190 1.48 -7.98 -14.41
C ASP A 190 2.65 -6.97 -14.53
N ASP A 191 2.78 -6.29 -15.67
CA ASP A 191 3.85 -5.32 -15.92
C ASP A 191 3.83 -4.11 -14.97
N TYR A 192 2.75 -3.94 -14.22
CA TYR A 192 2.56 -2.91 -13.17
C TYR A 192 2.69 -3.50 -11.76
N GLY A 193 2.99 -4.81 -11.65
CA GLY A 193 3.13 -5.54 -10.42
C GLY A 193 4.46 -5.31 -9.70
N GLN A 194 4.63 -6.04 -8.61
CA GLN A 194 5.87 -6.03 -7.85
C GLN A 194 6.76 -7.22 -8.22
N VAL A 195 8.06 -7.05 -8.04
CA VAL A 195 9.08 -7.97 -8.54
C VAL A 195 8.88 -9.44 -8.13
N VAL A 196 8.42 -9.71 -6.91
CA VAL A 196 8.16 -11.09 -6.45
C VAL A 196 7.11 -11.76 -7.32
N ALA A 197 5.95 -11.13 -7.50
CA ALA A 197 4.86 -11.67 -8.30
C ALA A 197 5.21 -11.72 -9.80
N MET A 198 5.97 -10.74 -10.30
CA MET A 198 6.46 -10.72 -11.69
C MET A 198 7.38 -11.91 -11.97
N PHE A 199 8.30 -12.22 -11.05
CA PHE A 199 9.20 -13.36 -11.21
C PHE A 199 8.43 -14.68 -11.18
N PHE A 200 7.52 -14.88 -10.23
CA PHE A 200 6.68 -16.09 -10.22
C PHE A 200 5.85 -16.24 -11.50
N ARG A 201 5.24 -15.16 -11.98
CA ARG A 201 4.48 -15.19 -13.24
C ARG A 201 5.38 -15.55 -14.43
N GLN A 202 6.54 -14.91 -14.57
CA GLN A 202 7.48 -15.20 -15.65
C GLN A 202 7.93 -16.66 -15.62
N MET A 203 8.26 -17.18 -14.43
CA MET A 203 8.61 -18.58 -14.23
C MET A 203 7.47 -19.53 -14.67
N LEU A 204 6.23 -19.27 -14.21
CA LEU A 204 5.06 -20.09 -14.56
C LEU A 204 4.73 -20.05 -16.07
N GLU A 205 5.04 -18.93 -16.74
CA GLU A 205 4.90 -18.76 -18.18
C GLU A 205 6.10 -19.29 -18.97
N SER A 206 7.09 -19.93 -18.30
CA SER A 206 8.35 -20.40 -18.90
C SER A 206 9.13 -19.29 -19.63
N LYS A 207 9.07 -18.07 -19.09
CA LYS A 207 9.79 -16.90 -19.56
C LYS A 207 11.02 -16.64 -18.70
N PRO A 208 12.11 -16.05 -19.25
CA PRO A 208 13.23 -15.60 -18.44
C PRO A 208 12.79 -14.58 -17.36
N LEU A 209 13.40 -14.67 -16.18
CA LEU A 209 13.19 -13.69 -15.11
C LEU A 209 13.91 -12.38 -15.47
N LYS A 210 13.16 -11.30 -15.66
CA LYS A 210 13.71 -9.99 -16.03
C LYS A 210 14.27 -9.25 -14.82
N ILE A 211 15.58 -9.13 -14.78
CA ILE A 211 16.31 -8.40 -13.74
C ILE A 211 16.72 -7.03 -14.31
N HIS A 212 16.19 -5.96 -13.72
CA HIS A 212 16.55 -4.61 -14.11
C HIS A 212 17.90 -4.21 -13.48
N GLY A 213 18.82 -3.69 -14.31
CA GLY A 213 20.20 -3.42 -13.92
C GLY A 213 20.99 -4.70 -13.73
N ASP A 214 21.96 -4.69 -12.81
CA ASP A 214 22.80 -5.85 -12.47
C ASP A 214 22.19 -6.74 -11.37
N GLY A 215 21.02 -6.39 -10.84
CA GLY A 215 20.35 -7.11 -9.77
C GLY A 215 20.96 -6.93 -8.38
N SER A 216 21.96 -6.04 -8.22
CA SER A 216 22.63 -5.76 -6.94
C SER A 216 21.80 -4.88 -6.00
N GLN A 217 20.77 -4.20 -6.53
CA GLN A 217 19.87 -3.41 -5.70
C GLN A 217 19.17 -4.29 -4.67
N THR A 218 19.03 -3.77 -3.43
CA THR A 218 18.51 -4.54 -2.31
C THR A 218 17.17 -4.02 -1.85
N ARG A 219 16.34 -4.94 -1.34
CA ARG A 219 15.04 -4.67 -0.72
C ARG A 219 14.86 -5.56 0.50
N SER A 220 14.02 -5.12 1.43
CA SER A 220 13.41 -6.00 2.40
C SER A 220 11.99 -6.35 1.95
N PHE A 221 11.61 -7.61 2.04
CA PHE A 221 10.29 -8.09 1.64
C PHE A 221 9.49 -8.50 2.87
N THR A 222 8.22 -8.07 2.94
CA THR A 222 7.36 -8.29 4.10
C THR A 222 6.16 -9.14 3.70
N TRP A 223 5.90 -10.19 4.47
CA TRP A 223 4.75 -11.05 4.23
C TRP A 223 3.44 -10.32 4.49
N ILE A 224 2.42 -10.60 3.67
CA ILE A 224 1.13 -9.91 3.70
C ILE A 224 0.44 -9.97 5.05
N ASP A 225 0.48 -11.12 5.75
CA ASP A 225 -0.22 -11.27 7.03
C ASP A 225 0.40 -10.39 8.12
N ASP A 226 1.73 -10.23 8.12
CA ASP A 226 2.44 -9.33 9.05
C ASP A 226 2.03 -7.87 8.83
N VAL A 227 1.89 -7.48 7.57
CA VAL A 227 1.44 -6.12 7.20
C VAL A 227 -0.02 -5.91 7.59
N VAL A 228 -0.89 -6.89 7.34
CA VAL A 228 -2.31 -6.82 7.72
C VAL A 228 -2.47 -6.74 9.23
N ASP A 229 -1.71 -7.54 9.99
CA ASP A 229 -1.71 -7.45 11.45
C ASP A 229 -1.26 -6.07 11.95
N GLY A 230 -0.25 -5.46 11.31
CA GLY A 230 0.18 -4.10 11.59
C GLY A 230 -0.92 -3.06 11.31
N PHE A 231 -1.63 -3.15 10.18
CA PHE A 231 -2.79 -2.28 9.89
C PHE A 231 -3.91 -2.46 10.91
N VAL A 232 -4.28 -3.71 11.24
CA VAL A 232 -5.31 -3.99 12.24
C VAL A 232 -4.94 -3.35 13.58
N LYS A 233 -3.71 -3.52 14.04
CA LYS A 233 -3.24 -2.94 15.30
C LYS A 233 -3.23 -1.40 15.25
N ALA A 234 -2.80 -0.80 14.14
CA ALA A 234 -2.84 0.66 13.96
C ALA A 234 -4.25 1.24 14.07
N GLY A 235 -5.27 0.49 13.63
CA GLY A 235 -6.68 0.90 13.75
C GLY A 235 -7.32 0.58 15.09
N MET A 236 -6.90 -0.51 15.76
CA MET A 236 -7.60 -1.02 16.96
C MET A 236 -6.98 -0.56 18.28
N LEU A 237 -5.68 -0.24 18.28
CA LEU A 237 -5.00 0.22 19.50
C LEU A 237 -5.29 1.71 19.77
N ASP A 238 -5.29 2.07 21.03
CA ASP A 238 -5.28 3.47 21.47
C ASP A 238 -3.85 4.02 21.33
N LEU A 239 -3.62 4.75 20.25
CA LEU A 239 -2.31 5.30 19.89
C LEU A 239 -2.33 6.82 19.99
N PRO A 240 -1.19 7.46 20.29
CA PRO A 240 -1.07 8.91 20.10
C PRO A 240 -1.42 9.26 18.64
N THR A 241 -2.26 10.28 18.45
CA THR A 241 -2.70 10.65 17.10
C THR A 241 -1.55 11.22 16.26
N GLY A 242 -1.53 10.87 14.98
CA GLY A 242 -0.50 11.30 14.04
C GLY A 242 0.76 10.43 14.04
N GLU A 243 0.79 9.32 14.80
CA GLU A 243 1.92 8.40 14.79
C GLU A 243 2.14 7.77 13.41
N VAL A 244 3.41 7.58 13.06
CA VAL A 244 3.87 7.01 11.78
C VAL A 244 4.63 5.73 12.04
N PHE A 245 4.32 4.67 11.30
CA PHE A 245 4.94 3.36 11.47
C PHE A 245 5.48 2.82 10.14
N ASN A 246 6.76 2.55 10.08
CA ASN A 246 7.32 1.72 9.02
C ASN A 246 7.01 0.25 9.31
N LEU A 247 6.29 -0.44 8.43
CA LEU A 247 6.06 -1.89 8.52
C LEU A 247 6.93 -2.62 7.51
N GLY A 248 7.81 -3.48 8.00
CA GLY A 248 8.72 -4.18 7.13
C GLY A 248 9.53 -5.27 7.82
N SER A 249 10.27 -6.03 7.02
CA SER A 249 11.30 -6.95 7.49
C SER A 249 12.65 -6.24 7.54
N GLN A 250 13.53 -6.63 8.46
CA GLN A 250 14.93 -6.20 8.47
C GLN A 250 15.84 -7.13 7.67
N GLU A 251 15.29 -8.21 7.11
CA GLU A 251 16.04 -9.08 6.21
C GLU A 251 16.18 -8.42 4.84
N GLU A 252 17.40 -8.03 4.49
CA GLU A 252 17.72 -7.35 3.24
C GLU A 252 18.29 -8.35 2.22
N VAL A 253 17.65 -8.42 1.06
CA VAL A 253 18.08 -9.32 -0.02
C VAL A 253 18.24 -8.57 -1.35
N SER A 254 19.19 -9.02 -2.20
CA SER A 254 19.34 -8.47 -3.54
C SER A 254 18.24 -9.01 -4.48
N ILE A 255 17.92 -8.24 -5.53
CA ILE A 255 16.99 -8.71 -6.56
C ILE A 255 17.52 -9.94 -7.28
N GLN A 256 18.83 -10.03 -7.46
CA GLN A 256 19.45 -11.24 -8.03
C GLN A 256 19.26 -12.47 -7.12
N TYR A 257 19.43 -12.32 -5.80
CA TYR A 257 19.17 -13.40 -4.84
C TYR A 257 17.69 -13.82 -4.85
N LEU A 258 16.76 -12.85 -4.88
CA LEU A 258 15.34 -13.13 -5.02
C LEU A 258 15.04 -13.93 -6.30
N ALA A 259 15.61 -13.53 -7.44
CA ALA A 259 15.43 -14.25 -8.71
C ALA A 259 15.94 -15.70 -8.62
N GLN A 260 17.10 -15.92 -7.98
CA GLN A 260 17.63 -17.26 -7.73
C GLN A 260 16.68 -18.09 -6.85
N LYS A 261 16.12 -17.47 -5.80
CA LYS A 261 15.15 -18.16 -4.93
C LYS A 261 13.86 -18.52 -5.65
N VAL A 262 13.34 -17.67 -6.50
CA VAL A 262 12.15 -17.99 -7.31
C VAL A 262 12.49 -19.11 -8.31
N ALA A 263 13.67 -19.10 -8.90
CA ALA A 263 14.11 -20.14 -9.85
C ALA A 263 14.19 -21.54 -9.24
N GLU A 264 14.35 -21.69 -7.91
CA GLU A 264 14.33 -22.99 -7.22
C GLU A 264 12.96 -23.70 -7.32
N PHE A 265 11.88 -22.97 -7.65
CA PHE A 265 10.52 -23.53 -7.82
C PHE A 265 10.22 -24.00 -9.25
N GLY A 266 11.10 -23.73 -10.22
CA GLY A 266 10.93 -24.12 -11.63
C GLY A 266 12.15 -24.84 -12.18
N GLU A 267 11.99 -25.52 -13.32
CA GLU A 267 13.09 -26.19 -14.02
C GLU A 267 13.57 -25.32 -15.20
N GLY A 268 14.88 -25.18 -15.37
CA GLY A 268 15.49 -24.51 -16.52
C GLY A 268 15.18 -23.01 -16.60
N VAL A 269 14.98 -22.36 -15.47
CA VAL A 269 14.65 -20.92 -15.40
C VAL A 269 15.87 -20.09 -15.82
N GLU A 270 15.70 -19.27 -16.84
CA GLU A 270 16.74 -18.35 -17.34
C GLU A 270 16.59 -16.95 -16.73
N PHE A 271 17.67 -16.16 -16.75
CA PHE A 271 17.70 -14.77 -16.29
C PHE A 271 17.98 -13.85 -17.47
N ASP A 272 17.20 -12.76 -17.57
CA ASP A 272 17.35 -11.71 -18.58
C ASP A 272 17.67 -10.38 -17.89
N PHE A 273 18.91 -9.90 -18.05
CA PHE A 273 19.34 -8.63 -17.47
C PHE A 273 19.02 -7.51 -18.45
N THR A 274 18.16 -6.59 -18.02
CA THR A 274 17.68 -5.47 -18.82
C THR A 274 18.18 -4.14 -18.27
N GLU A 275 18.01 -3.05 -19.01
CA GLU A 275 18.34 -1.72 -18.53
C GLU A 275 17.52 -1.37 -17.26
N GLY A 276 18.18 -0.77 -16.28
CA GLY A 276 17.55 -0.37 -15.01
C GLY A 276 16.58 0.81 -15.18
N TYR A 277 15.60 0.93 -14.29
CA TYR A 277 14.72 2.09 -14.28
C TYR A 277 15.47 3.35 -13.87
N HIS A 278 15.25 4.44 -14.59
CA HIS A 278 15.81 5.75 -14.22
C HIS A 278 15.24 6.18 -12.86
N GLY A 279 16.14 6.58 -11.94
CA GLY A 279 15.75 6.99 -10.58
C GLY A 279 15.39 5.83 -9.65
N ASP A 280 15.76 4.58 -9.95
CA ASP A 280 15.54 3.48 -9.00
C ASP A 280 16.48 3.60 -7.79
N VAL A 281 15.90 3.43 -6.58
CA VAL A 281 16.64 3.51 -5.32
C VAL A 281 17.44 2.21 -5.14
N LYS A 282 18.76 2.34 -4.93
CA LYS A 282 19.65 1.18 -4.80
C LYS A 282 19.37 0.33 -3.56
N ARG A 283 19.02 0.96 -2.45
CA ARG A 283 18.80 0.30 -1.16
C ARG A 283 17.55 0.86 -0.49
N ARG A 284 16.72 -0.04 0.06
CA ARG A 284 15.50 0.35 0.77
C ARG A 284 15.25 -0.64 1.91
N LEU A 285 15.68 -0.24 3.11
CA LEU A 285 15.58 -1.02 4.35
C LEU A 285 14.85 -0.17 5.40
N PRO A 286 13.74 -0.65 6.02
CA PRO A 286 13.07 0.09 7.08
C PRO A 286 13.82 0.01 8.40
N ASP A 287 13.78 1.08 9.18
CA ASP A 287 13.85 1.01 10.63
C ASP A 287 12.44 0.69 11.13
N ILE A 288 12.30 -0.39 11.88
CA ILE A 288 11.01 -0.88 12.38
C ILE A 288 10.95 -0.85 13.92
N GLU A 289 11.86 -0.14 14.59
CA GLU A 289 11.90 -0.12 16.05
C GLU A 289 10.59 0.40 16.65
N SER A 290 10.07 1.51 16.13
CA SER A 290 8.80 2.09 16.56
C SER A 290 7.63 1.12 16.38
N SER A 291 7.46 0.54 15.19
CA SER A 291 6.38 -0.41 14.92
C SER A 291 6.50 -1.69 15.75
N THR A 292 7.72 -2.22 15.96
CA THR A 292 7.94 -3.44 16.77
C THR A 292 7.59 -3.22 18.24
N ASN A 293 7.87 -2.02 18.77
CA ASN A 293 7.59 -1.71 20.17
C ASN A 293 6.13 -1.34 20.43
N THR A 294 5.40 -0.90 19.39
CA THR A 294 4.06 -0.34 19.55
C THR A 294 2.98 -1.22 18.94
N LEU A 295 3.21 -1.78 17.75
CA LEU A 295 2.33 -2.67 17.01
C LEU A 295 2.78 -4.13 17.14
#